data_946bda75902a62a770b34793efa9dce0
#
_entry.id   946bda75902a62a770b34793efa9dce0
#
_cell.length_a   1.000
_cell.length_b   1.000
_cell.length_c   1.000
_cell.angle_alpha   90.00
_cell.angle_beta   90.00
_cell.angle_gamma   90.00
#
_symmetry.space_group_name_H-M   'P 1'
#
loop_
_entity.id
_entity.type
_entity.pdbx_description
1 polymer ?
#
loop_
_entity_poly.entity_id
_entity_poly.type
_entity_poly.pdbx_seq_one_letter_code
_entity_poly.pdbx_strand_id
1 'polypeptide(L)' 'MKALVVYAYTNYAENKQIQISNDWEYFFGDNPTTSEILNFEERHSKYPDRCNPRIINIIKLDE' A
#
# COMPACT_ATOMS: atom_id res chain seq x y z
N MET A 1 -2.85 3.65 14.70
CA MET A 1 -1.91 4.63 14.10
C MET A 1 -2.37 4.99 12.71
N LYS A 2 -2.64 6.24 12.47
CA LYS A 2 -2.91 6.73 11.11
C LYS A 2 -1.59 6.87 10.37
N ALA A 3 -1.53 6.38 9.16
CA ALA A 3 -0.31 6.38 8.38
C ALA A 3 -0.57 6.64 6.90
N LEU A 4 0.40 7.27 6.27
CA LEU A 4 0.47 7.38 4.81
C LEU A 4 1.31 6.20 4.31
N VAL A 5 0.74 5.44 3.39
CA VAL A 5 1.37 4.25 2.86
C VAL A 5 2.06 4.58 1.54
N VAL A 6 3.37 4.32 1.48
CA VAL A 6 4.13 4.39 0.22
C VAL A 6 4.26 2.98 -0.32
N TYR A 7 3.79 2.75 -1.53
CA TYR A 7 3.72 1.40 -2.10
C TYR A 7 4.09 1.38 -3.57
N ALA A 8 4.67 0.26 -4.00
CA ALA A 8 4.89 -0.04 -5.41
C ALA A 8 3.78 -0.96 -5.91
N TYR A 9 3.33 -0.78 -7.13
CA TYR A 9 2.28 -1.60 -7.72
C TYR A 9 2.51 -1.77 -9.22
N THR A 10 1.85 -2.78 -9.80
CA THR A 10 1.86 -3.00 -11.23
C THR A 10 0.60 -2.38 -11.84
N ASN A 11 0.77 -1.51 -12.82
CA ASN A 11 -0.34 -0.89 -13.53
C ASN A 11 -0.54 -1.59 -14.88
N TYR A 12 -1.53 -2.49 -14.94
CA TYR A 12 -1.83 -3.23 -16.17
C TYR A 12 -2.48 -2.35 -17.25
N ALA A 13 -3.10 -1.24 -16.86
CA ALA A 13 -3.67 -0.29 -17.82
C ALA A 13 -2.58 0.49 -18.56
N GLU A 14 -1.37 0.55 -18.02
CA GLU A 14 -0.22 1.24 -18.63
C GLU A 14 0.94 0.28 -18.89
N ASN A 15 0.70 -0.73 -19.73
CA ASN A 15 1.72 -1.66 -20.22
C ASN A 15 2.45 -2.43 -19.08
N LYS A 16 1.75 -2.73 -18.00
CA LYS A 16 2.31 -3.47 -16.85
C LYS A 16 3.53 -2.79 -16.22
N GLN A 17 3.55 -1.48 -16.23
CA GLN A 17 4.63 -0.74 -15.58
C GLN A 17 4.54 -0.82 -14.06
N ILE A 18 5.70 -0.90 -13.41
CA ILE A 18 5.76 -0.77 -11.97
C ILE A 18 5.82 0.72 -11.62
N GLN A 19 4.88 1.15 -10.77
CA GLN A 19 4.76 2.53 -10.35
C GLN A 19 4.81 2.62 -8.83
N ILE A 20 5.17 3.78 -8.31
CA ILE A 20 5.22 4.05 -6.88
C ILE A 20 4.23 5.18 -6.59
N SER A 21 3.43 5.01 -5.53
CA SER A 21 2.45 6.00 -5.12
C SER A 21 2.42 6.14 -3.60
N ASN A 22 1.89 7.24 -3.12
CA ASN A 22 1.76 7.53 -1.69
C ASN A 22 0.40 8.14 -1.34
N ASP A 23 -0.64 7.77 -2.07
CA ASP A 23 -1.96 8.37 -1.94
C ASP A 23 -2.92 7.60 -1.03
N TRP A 24 -2.46 6.55 -0.36
CA TRP A 24 -3.29 5.78 0.56
C TRP A 24 -2.99 6.12 2.01
N GLU A 25 -4.01 6.53 2.75
CA GLU A 25 -4.00 6.61 4.20
C GLU A 25 -4.62 5.34 4.77
N TYR A 26 -4.07 4.84 5.86
CA TYR A 26 -4.57 3.62 6.49
C TYR A 26 -4.34 3.66 8.00
N PHE A 27 -5.24 3.01 8.74
CA PHE A 27 -5.11 2.87 10.18
C PHE A 27 -4.52 1.50 10.51
N PHE A 28 -3.29 1.51 11.02
CA PHE A 28 -2.62 0.32 11.55
C PHE A 28 -2.72 0.30 13.07
N GLY A 29 -2.38 -0.82 13.68
CA GLY A 29 -2.08 -0.87 15.10
C GLY A 29 -0.87 0.01 15.44
N ASP A 30 -0.57 0.20 16.73
CA ASP A 30 0.51 1.09 17.15
C ASP A 30 1.87 0.69 16.57
N ASN A 31 2.09 -0.61 16.42
CA ASN A 31 3.29 -1.13 15.77
C ASN A 31 2.84 -2.11 14.68
N PRO A 32 2.78 -1.68 13.42
CA PRO A 32 2.31 -2.55 12.34
C PRO A 32 3.10 -3.85 12.28
N THR A 33 2.38 -4.96 12.29
CA THR A 33 3.00 -6.30 12.20
C THR A 33 3.12 -6.72 10.75
N THR A 34 3.94 -7.73 10.50
CA THR A 34 4.03 -8.34 9.17
C THR A 34 2.65 -8.80 8.69
N SER A 35 1.83 -9.37 9.59
CA SER A 35 0.48 -9.80 9.23
C SER A 35 -0.41 -8.66 8.80
N GLU A 36 -0.36 -7.51 9.47
CA GLU A 36 -1.14 -6.34 9.08
C GLU A 36 -0.73 -5.81 7.70
N ILE A 37 0.58 -5.76 7.43
CA ILE A 37 1.12 -5.32 6.15
C ILE A 37 0.68 -6.26 5.04
N LEU A 38 0.82 -7.57 5.23
CA LEU A 38 0.42 -8.56 4.23
C LEU A 38 -1.09 -8.54 3.98
N ASN A 39 -1.89 -8.37 5.01
CA ASN A 39 -3.34 -8.24 4.87
C ASN A 39 -3.73 -7.00 4.06
N PHE A 40 -3.07 -5.88 4.30
CA PHE A 40 -3.28 -4.66 3.52
C PHE A 40 -2.97 -4.91 2.05
N GLU A 41 -1.82 -5.49 1.76
CA GLU A 41 -1.39 -5.79 0.40
C GLU A 41 -2.37 -6.72 -0.31
N GLU A 42 -2.82 -7.76 0.37
CA GLU A 42 -3.77 -8.73 -0.19
C GLU A 42 -5.11 -8.09 -0.51
N ARG A 43 -5.65 -7.27 0.40
CA ARG A 43 -6.93 -6.57 0.20
C ARG A 43 -6.92 -5.65 -1.02
N HIS A 44 -5.78 -5.03 -1.29
CA HIS A 44 -5.65 -4.03 -2.35
C HIS A 44 -5.05 -4.59 -3.63
N SER A 45 -4.86 -5.90 -3.71
CA SER A 45 -4.26 -6.54 -4.88
C SER A 45 -5.19 -6.70 -6.08
N LYS A 46 -6.48 -6.40 -5.92
CA LYS A 46 -7.52 -6.71 -6.92
C LYS A 46 -7.89 -5.54 -7.83
N TYR A 47 -7.25 -4.41 -7.69
CA TYR A 47 -7.53 -3.26 -8.55
C TYR A 47 -6.75 -3.39 -9.86
N PRO A 48 -7.43 -3.27 -11.03
CA PRO A 48 -6.75 -3.50 -12.32
C PRO A 48 -5.63 -2.50 -12.62
N ASP A 49 -5.75 -1.29 -12.11
CA ASP A 49 -4.75 -0.24 -12.28
C ASP A 49 -3.68 -0.22 -11.19
N ARG A 50 -3.88 -0.98 -10.11
CA ARG A 50 -2.98 -1.01 -8.96
C ARG A 50 -2.86 -2.42 -8.43
N CYS A 51 -2.35 -3.32 -9.27
CA CYS A 51 -2.24 -4.73 -8.91
C CYS A 51 -1.00 -5.01 -8.09
N ASN A 52 -1.11 -6.00 -7.23
CA ASN A 52 0.00 -6.51 -6.42
C ASN A 52 0.77 -5.41 -5.68
N PRO A 53 0.07 -4.58 -4.90
CA PRO A 53 0.77 -3.54 -4.15
C PRO A 53 1.75 -4.14 -3.16
N ARG A 54 2.91 -3.50 -3.02
CA ARG A 54 3.92 -3.85 -2.03
C ARG A 54 4.31 -2.60 -1.28
N ILE A 55 4.12 -2.61 0.03
CA ILE A 55 4.44 -1.47 0.87
C ILE A 55 5.96 -1.30 0.92
N ILE A 56 6.42 -0.09 0.58
CA ILE A 56 7.83 0.28 0.64
C ILE A 56 8.11 1.00 1.95
N ASN A 57 7.19 1.85 2.39
CA ASN A 57 7.37 2.65 3.59
C ASN A 57 6.01 2.99 4.20
N ILE A 58 6.02 3.20 5.51
CA ILE A 58 4.84 3.64 6.26
C ILE A 58 5.25 4.90 7.01
N ILE A 59 4.58 6.01 6.72
CA ILE A 59 4.86 7.31 7.35
C ILE A 59 3.76 7.59 8.36
N LYS A 60 4.10 7.65 9.64
CA LYS A 60 3.15 7.97 10.69
C LYS A 60 2.67 9.42 10.53
N LEU A 61 1.36 9.60 10.58
CA LEU A 61 0.73 10.91 10.49
C LEU A 61 0.29 11.37 11.88
N ASP A 62 0.40 12.67 12.10
CA ASP A 62 -0.18 13.30 13.28
C ASP A 62 -1.70 13.39 13.11
N GLU A 63 -2.41 13.02 14.14
CA GLU A 63 -3.88 13.05 14.13
C GLU A 63 -4.45 14.34 14.65
#